data_7ed89233aa0da72abd2be640aa8852be
#
_entry.id   7ed89233aa0da72abd2be640aa8852be
#
_cell.length_a   1.000
_cell.length_b   1.000
_cell.length_c   1.000
_cell.angle_alpha   90.00
_cell.angle_beta   90.00
_cell.angle_gamma   90.00
#
_symmetry.space_group_name_H-M   'P 1'
#
loop_
_entity.id
_entity.type
_entity.pdbx_description
1 polymer ?
#
loop_
_entity_poly.entity_id
_entity_poly.type
_entity_poly.pdbx_seq_one_letter_code
_entity_poly.pdbx_strand_id
1 'polypeptide(L)'
;MTPQLPGETWIIGCGKMAGAMVTGWQRAGVDFSNATAVRASGVAVPGVRTASSICGEGSPRLVLLGVKPQKLDDVAPALAKSLNSDTIVVSILAGVEIASLRARFPTAGQIVRAMPNLPVSDRRGVVALNGGDGSLDPLFALLGMVVRTDSEAELAAVGSLAGAGPAYVARFVAALAKAGAERGLAPEISDRIALETVL
;
A
#
# COMPACT_ATOMS: atom_id res chain seq x y z
N MET A 1 0.27 -6.38 -22.32
CA MET A 1 -0.40 -5.12 -21.92
C MET A 1 -0.17 -4.92 -20.43
N THR A 2 0.12 -3.70 -19.99
CA THR A 2 0.24 -3.38 -18.55
C THR A 2 -1.11 -3.56 -17.87
N PRO A 3 -1.22 -4.27 -16.75
CA PRO A 3 -2.43 -4.35 -15.95
C PRO A 3 -2.93 -2.96 -15.57
N GLN A 4 -4.24 -2.74 -15.69
CA GLN A 4 -4.89 -1.46 -15.41
C GLN A 4 -5.83 -1.58 -14.20
N LEU A 5 -6.26 -0.44 -13.67
CA LEU A 5 -7.31 -0.41 -12.66
C LEU A 5 -8.60 -1.03 -13.22
N PRO A 6 -9.36 -1.82 -12.45
CA PRO A 6 -10.51 -2.59 -12.95
C PRO A 6 -11.72 -1.73 -13.34
N GLY A 7 -11.62 -0.42 -13.24
CA GLY A 7 -12.67 0.55 -13.55
C GLY A 7 -12.62 1.75 -12.62
N GLU A 8 -13.77 2.35 -12.32
CA GLU A 8 -13.83 3.44 -11.36
C GLU A 8 -13.20 3.04 -10.03
N THR A 9 -12.21 3.80 -9.60
CA THR A 9 -11.37 3.48 -8.44
C THR A 9 -11.38 4.64 -7.43
N TRP A 10 -11.68 4.33 -6.19
CA TRP A 10 -11.61 5.29 -5.11
C TRP A 10 -10.46 4.94 -4.15
N ILE A 11 -9.60 5.92 -3.89
CA ILE A 11 -8.50 5.80 -2.92
C ILE A 11 -8.90 6.61 -1.69
N ILE A 12 -9.42 5.91 -0.67
CA ILE A 12 -9.93 6.54 0.55
C ILE A 12 -8.78 6.73 1.53
N GLY A 13 -8.24 7.95 1.58
CA GLY A 13 -7.01 8.26 2.29
C GLY A 13 -5.76 7.90 1.50
N CYS A 14 -5.14 8.90 0.90
CA CYS A 14 -3.87 8.74 0.19
C CYS A 14 -2.72 9.35 1.01
N GLY A 15 -2.33 8.63 2.08
CA GLY A 15 -1.18 8.94 2.94
C GLY A 15 0.13 8.41 2.35
N LYS A 16 1.16 8.27 3.19
CA LYS A 16 2.51 7.85 2.74
C LYS A 16 2.47 6.52 1.98
N MET A 17 1.82 5.48 2.52
CA MET A 17 1.84 4.15 1.91
C MET A 17 0.97 4.09 0.64
N ALA A 18 -0.29 4.55 0.69
CA ALA A 18 -1.13 4.60 -0.52
C ALA A 18 -0.51 5.50 -1.60
N GLY A 19 0.10 6.62 -1.22
CA GLY A 19 0.84 7.48 -2.16
C GLY A 19 2.05 6.79 -2.79
N ALA A 20 2.80 6.00 -2.03
CA ALA A 20 3.91 5.19 -2.54
C ALA A 20 3.42 4.15 -3.57
N MET A 21 2.29 3.48 -3.29
CA MET A 21 1.67 2.54 -4.23
C MET A 21 1.21 3.25 -5.52
N VAL A 22 0.53 4.40 -5.40
CA VAL A 22 0.13 5.22 -6.56
C VAL A 22 1.34 5.58 -7.40
N THR A 23 2.42 6.06 -6.78
CA THR A 23 3.67 6.39 -7.48
C THR A 23 4.25 5.17 -8.21
N GLY A 24 4.29 4.01 -7.55
CA GLY A 24 4.78 2.76 -8.15
C GLY A 24 3.96 2.33 -9.36
N TRP A 25 2.63 2.38 -9.26
CA TRP A 25 1.72 2.06 -10.35
C TRP A 25 1.84 3.06 -11.52
N GLN A 26 1.94 4.37 -11.24
CA GLN A 26 2.17 5.39 -12.27
C GLN A 26 3.49 5.14 -13.03
N ARG A 27 4.57 4.82 -12.31
CA ARG A 27 5.85 4.43 -12.91
C ARG A 27 5.76 3.16 -13.75
N ALA A 28 4.81 2.30 -13.45
CA ALA A 28 4.51 1.10 -14.25
C ALA A 28 3.60 1.37 -15.45
N GLY A 29 3.10 2.59 -15.62
CA GLY A 29 2.21 2.97 -16.73
C GLY A 29 0.73 2.66 -16.48
N VAL A 30 0.30 2.51 -15.22
CA VAL A 30 -1.12 2.38 -14.88
C VAL A 30 -1.81 3.73 -15.06
N ASP A 31 -2.95 3.72 -15.77
CA ASP A 31 -3.78 4.90 -15.96
C ASP A 31 -4.70 5.14 -14.75
N PHE A 32 -4.66 6.38 -14.25
CA PHE A 32 -5.47 6.87 -13.13
C PHE A 32 -6.60 7.82 -13.56
N SER A 33 -6.92 7.90 -14.86
CA SER A 33 -8.00 8.78 -15.39
C SER A 33 -9.36 8.51 -14.73
N ASN A 34 -9.63 7.23 -14.38
CA ASN A 34 -10.84 6.77 -13.70
C ASN A 34 -10.65 6.62 -12.17
N ALA A 35 -9.60 7.23 -11.60
CA ALA A 35 -9.37 7.15 -10.18
C ALA A 35 -9.61 8.50 -9.47
N THR A 36 -10.14 8.43 -8.24
CA THR A 36 -10.30 9.59 -7.36
C THR A 36 -9.69 9.29 -5.99
N ALA A 37 -8.74 10.10 -5.57
CA ALA A 37 -8.21 10.07 -4.21
C ALA A 37 -9.05 10.97 -3.30
N VAL A 38 -9.64 10.39 -2.27
CA VAL A 38 -10.44 11.12 -1.27
C VAL A 38 -9.56 11.41 -0.07
N ARG A 39 -9.29 12.69 0.18
CA ARG A 39 -8.44 13.16 1.28
C ARG A 39 -9.09 14.34 1.99
N ALA A 40 -9.41 14.19 3.28
CA ALA A 40 -10.00 15.28 4.07
C ALA A 40 -9.15 16.57 4.08
N SER A 41 -7.83 16.47 3.87
CA SER A 41 -6.94 17.62 3.76
C SER A 41 -7.06 18.38 2.44
N GLY A 42 -7.69 17.81 1.40
CA GLY A 42 -7.76 18.37 0.06
C GLY A 42 -6.41 18.45 -0.68
N VAL A 43 -5.31 18.01 -0.05
CA VAL A 43 -3.98 18.07 -0.68
C VAL A 43 -3.95 17.16 -1.90
N ALA A 44 -3.61 17.73 -3.04
CA ALA A 44 -3.58 17.03 -4.33
C ALA A 44 -2.66 15.80 -4.33
N VAL A 45 -3.10 14.77 -5.03
CA VAL A 45 -2.29 13.59 -5.36
C VAL A 45 -1.85 13.73 -6.81
N PRO A 46 -0.54 13.82 -7.10
CA PRO A 46 -0.06 14.01 -8.46
C PRO A 46 -0.60 12.94 -9.41
N GLY A 47 -1.16 13.39 -10.56
CA GLY A 47 -1.71 12.49 -11.58
C GLY A 47 -2.99 11.75 -11.21
N VAL A 48 -3.65 12.10 -10.09
CA VAL A 48 -4.92 11.50 -9.65
C VAL A 48 -5.90 12.61 -9.30
N ARG A 49 -7.14 12.52 -9.76
CA ARG A 49 -8.21 13.43 -9.32
C ARG A 49 -8.33 13.37 -7.79
N THR A 50 -8.38 14.52 -7.14
CA THR A 50 -8.45 14.59 -5.68
C THR A 50 -9.74 15.28 -5.24
N ALA A 51 -10.42 14.69 -4.26
CA ALA A 51 -11.61 15.23 -3.60
C ALA A 51 -11.42 15.25 -2.08
N SER A 52 -12.12 16.16 -1.39
CA SER A 52 -12.09 16.27 0.08
C SER A 52 -13.05 15.31 0.78
N SER A 53 -14.06 14.83 0.07
CA SER A 53 -15.07 13.91 0.59
C SER A 53 -15.46 12.89 -0.47
N ILE A 54 -16.12 11.82 -0.07
CA ILE A 54 -16.75 10.88 -0.98
C ILE A 54 -17.90 11.63 -1.64
N CYS A 55 -17.73 11.99 -2.90
CA CYS A 55 -18.71 12.70 -3.70
C CYS A 55 -19.00 11.86 -4.96
N GLY A 56 -20.23 11.43 -5.13
CA GLY A 56 -20.66 10.81 -6.37
C GLY A 56 -21.79 9.80 -6.17
N GLU A 57 -22.68 9.75 -7.14
CA GLU A 57 -23.72 8.72 -7.32
C GLU A 57 -23.09 7.52 -8.10
N GLY A 58 -21.90 7.07 -7.73
CA GLY A 58 -21.21 5.97 -8.40
C GLY A 58 -20.97 4.80 -7.47
N SER A 59 -20.83 3.60 -8.05
CA SER A 59 -20.35 2.41 -7.34
C SER A 59 -18.97 2.07 -7.88
N PRO A 60 -17.90 2.28 -7.09
CA PRO A 60 -16.56 1.99 -7.56
C PRO A 60 -16.33 0.49 -7.76
N ARG A 61 -15.56 0.13 -8.77
CA ARG A 61 -15.10 -1.26 -8.98
C ARG A 61 -13.99 -1.63 -8.00
N LEU A 62 -13.19 -0.63 -7.62
CA LEU A 62 -12.08 -0.80 -6.69
C LEU A 62 -12.09 0.32 -5.64
N VAL A 63 -11.98 -0.06 -4.39
CA VAL A 63 -11.73 0.85 -3.27
C VAL A 63 -10.41 0.47 -2.62
N LEU A 64 -9.45 1.38 -2.59
CA LEU A 64 -8.24 1.26 -1.80
C LEU A 64 -8.41 2.03 -0.48
N LEU A 65 -8.52 1.33 0.64
CA LEU A 65 -8.58 1.92 1.98
C LEU A 65 -7.17 2.19 2.48
N GLY A 66 -6.78 3.46 2.56
CA GLY A 66 -5.47 3.93 3.02
C GLY A 66 -5.56 4.98 4.12
N VAL A 67 -6.69 5.09 4.82
CA VAL A 67 -6.84 5.93 6.03
C VAL A 67 -6.08 5.33 7.21
N LYS A 68 -5.90 6.09 8.28
CA LYS A 68 -5.44 5.50 9.54
C LYS A 68 -6.50 4.55 10.11
N PRO A 69 -6.14 3.41 10.73
CA PRO A 69 -7.11 2.45 11.30
C PRO A 69 -8.17 3.11 12.18
N GLN A 70 -7.78 4.10 13.00
CA GLN A 70 -8.66 4.84 13.90
C GLN A 70 -9.70 5.71 13.17
N LYS A 71 -9.51 5.93 11.87
CA LYS A 71 -10.41 6.71 11.02
C LYS A 71 -11.35 5.85 10.17
N LEU A 72 -11.27 4.53 10.31
CA LEU A 72 -12.11 3.61 9.53
C LEU A 72 -13.61 3.84 9.82
N ASP A 73 -13.97 3.96 11.08
CA ASP A 73 -15.37 4.14 11.48
C ASP A 73 -15.95 5.52 11.10
N ASP A 74 -15.08 6.52 10.89
CA ASP A 74 -15.50 7.83 10.38
C ASP A 74 -15.90 7.77 8.89
N VAL A 75 -15.22 6.92 8.09
CA VAL A 75 -15.42 6.85 6.63
C VAL A 75 -16.34 5.70 6.19
N ALA A 76 -16.40 4.62 6.96
CA ALA A 76 -17.11 3.41 6.60
C ALA A 76 -18.61 3.62 6.33
N PRO A 77 -19.39 4.41 7.13
CA PRO A 77 -20.81 4.57 6.90
C PRO A 77 -21.16 5.28 5.58
N ALA A 78 -20.34 6.26 5.18
CA ALA A 78 -20.52 6.95 3.90
C ALA A 78 -20.11 6.06 2.73
N LEU A 79 -18.97 5.37 2.86
CA LEU A 79 -18.43 4.50 1.83
C LEU A 79 -19.35 3.30 1.57
N ALA A 80 -19.87 2.66 2.61
CA ALA A 80 -20.72 1.47 2.49
C ALA A 80 -21.98 1.69 1.62
N LYS A 81 -22.49 2.92 1.57
CA LYS A 81 -23.66 3.28 0.74
C LYS A 81 -23.38 3.23 -0.76
N SER A 82 -22.10 3.34 -1.17
CA SER A 82 -21.68 3.33 -2.56
C SER A 82 -21.17 1.98 -3.04
N LEU A 83 -21.06 0.98 -2.14
CA LEU A 83 -20.53 -0.34 -2.48
C LEU A 83 -21.64 -1.29 -2.93
N ASN A 84 -21.28 -2.19 -3.84
CA ASN A 84 -22.15 -3.28 -4.29
C ASN A 84 -21.34 -4.60 -4.50
N SER A 85 -22.02 -5.63 -5.00
CA SER A 85 -21.42 -6.95 -5.24
C SER A 85 -20.28 -6.96 -6.27
N ASP A 86 -20.13 -5.90 -7.04
CA ASP A 86 -19.05 -5.76 -8.04
C ASP A 86 -17.82 -5.03 -7.48
N THR A 87 -17.95 -4.45 -6.28
CA THR A 87 -16.85 -3.68 -5.66
C THR A 87 -15.86 -4.60 -4.99
N ILE A 88 -14.58 -4.39 -5.28
CA ILE A 88 -13.45 -4.98 -4.54
C ILE A 88 -12.94 -3.93 -3.55
N VAL A 89 -12.96 -4.25 -2.26
CA VAL A 89 -12.36 -3.41 -1.21
C VAL A 89 -10.98 -3.96 -0.86
N VAL A 90 -9.95 -3.18 -1.14
CA VAL A 90 -8.56 -3.46 -0.74
C VAL A 90 -8.22 -2.61 0.46
N SER A 91 -7.84 -3.22 1.56
CA SER A 91 -7.42 -2.52 2.78
C SER A 91 -5.92 -2.66 3.00
N ILE A 92 -5.24 -1.52 3.18
CA ILE A 92 -3.86 -1.46 3.67
C ILE A 92 -3.77 -1.01 5.13
N LEU A 93 -4.87 -1.14 5.87
CA LEU A 93 -4.95 -0.73 7.27
C LEU A 93 -4.26 -1.77 8.17
N ALA A 94 -3.29 -1.33 8.93
CA ALA A 94 -2.62 -2.20 9.90
C ALA A 94 -3.60 -2.63 11.01
N GLY A 95 -3.60 -3.93 11.35
CA GLY A 95 -4.39 -4.48 12.45
C GLY A 95 -5.90 -4.54 12.21
N VAL A 96 -6.39 -4.28 10.99
CA VAL A 96 -7.81 -4.40 10.65
C VAL A 96 -8.02 -5.64 9.79
N GLU A 97 -8.59 -6.67 10.36
CA GLU A 97 -8.79 -7.98 9.74
C GLU A 97 -9.96 -8.01 8.75
N ILE A 98 -9.99 -9.02 7.85
CA ILE A 98 -11.04 -9.21 6.85
C ILE A 98 -12.43 -9.28 7.52
N ALA A 99 -12.57 -9.99 8.64
CA ALA A 99 -13.86 -10.10 9.34
C ALA A 99 -14.38 -8.73 9.79
N SER A 100 -13.51 -7.88 10.31
CA SER A 100 -13.84 -6.50 10.71
C SER A 100 -14.25 -5.63 9.53
N LEU A 101 -13.57 -5.78 8.38
CA LEU A 101 -13.91 -5.07 7.15
C LEU A 101 -15.24 -5.58 6.57
N ARG A 102 -15.48 -6.89 6.58
CA ARG A 102 -16.73 -7.49 6.11
C ARG A 102 -17.94 -7.01 6.92
N ALA A 103 -17.80 -6.86 8.23
CA ALA A 103 -18.87 -6.31 9.07
C ALA A 103 -19.24 -4.88 8.69
N ARG A 104 -18.29 -4.06 8.21
CA ARG A 104 -18.52 -2.67 7.80
C ARG A 104 -18.97 -2.53 6.35
N PHE A 105 -18.57 -3.48 5.50
CA PHE A 105 -18.81 -3.47 4.06
C PHE A 105 -19.49 -4.77 3.61
N PRO A 106 -20.70 -5.09 4.11
CA PRO A 106 -21.35 -6.37 3.84
C PRO A 106 -21.73 -6.55 2.36
N THR A 107 -21.96 -5.44 1.64
CA THR A 107 -22.35 -5.44 0.21
C THR A 107 -21.17 -5.59 -0.75
N ALA A 108 -19.94 -5.34 -0.27
CA ALA A 108 -18.76 -5.50 -1.13
C ALA A 108 -18.60 -6.94 -1.62
N GLY A 109 -18.38 -7.13 -2.92
CA GLY A 109 -18.21 -8.45 -3.51
C GLY A 109 -16.98 -9.14 -2.96
N GLN A 110 -15.85 -8.44 -2.92
CA GLN A 110 -14.59 -8.98 -2.40
C GLN A 110 -13.97 -8.04 -1.38
N ILE A 111 -13.27 -8.64 -0.42
CA ILE A 111 -12.40 -7.92 0.51
C ILE A 111 -11.01 -8.55 0.44
N VAL A 112 -10.01 -7.71 0.21
CA VAL A 112 -8.60 -8.07 0.13
C VAL A 112 -7.84 -7.25 1.17
N ARG A 113 -7.05 -7.89 1.98
CA ARG A 113 -6.03 -7.20 2.76
C ARG A 113 -4.72 -7.19 1.99
N ALA A 114 -4.13 -6.01 1.87
CA ALA A 114 -2.81 -5.85 1.28
C ALA A 114 -1.85 -5.26 2.33
N MET A 115 -0.69 -5.84 2.45
CA MET A 115 0.37 -5.35 3.34
C MET A 115 1.63 -5.05 2.52
N PRO A 116 1.70 -3.85 1.91
CA PRO A 116 2.86 -3.38 1.18
C PRO A 116 3.95 -2.85 2.12
N ASN A 117 5.20 -2.85 1.66
CA ASN A 117 6.30 -2.13 2.28
C ASN A 117 6.74 -0.91 1.44
N LEU A 118 7.57 -0.03 2.00
CA LEU A 118 7.93 1.26 1.38
C LEU A 118 8.53 1.18 -0.03
N PRO A 119 9.38 0.19 -0.40
CA PRO A 119 9.98 0.12 -1.74
C PRO A 119 8.97 -0.09 -2.89
N VAL A 120 7.66 -0.20 -2.62
CA VAL A 120 6.61 -0.25 -3.65
C VAL A 120 6.61 0.99 -4.55
N SER A 121 7.07 2.16 -4.06
CA SER A 121 7.22 3.37 -4.88
C SER A 121 8.21 3.18 -6.03
N ASP A 122 9.22 2.34 -5.81
CA ASP A 122 10.28 2.04 -6.77
C ASP A 122 10.06 0.70 -7.48
N ARG A 123 8.89 0.09 -7.29
CA ARG A 123 8.50 -1.20 -7.85
C ARG A 123 9.42 -2.35 -7.39
N ARG A 124 9.99 -2.23 -6.22
CA ARG A 124 10.87 -3.19 -5.54
C ARG A 124 10.32 -3.63 -4.19
N GLY A 125 9.02 -3.41 -4.00
CA GLY A 125 8.34 -3.76 -2.75
C GLY A 125 8.04 -5.24 -2.64
N VAL A 126 7.57 -5.59 -1.44
CA VAL A 126 6.86 -6.84 -1.16
C VAL A 126 5.45 -6.47 -0.78
N VAL A 127 4.47 -7.11 -1.40
CA VAL A 127 3.05 -6.94 -1.09
C VAL A 127 2.47 -8.28 -0.71
N ALA A 128 2.17 -8.47 0.56
CA ALA A 128 1.38 -9.63 0.98
C ALA A 128 -0.10 -9.36 0.74
N LEU A 129 -0.83 -10.34 0.22
CA LEU A 129 -2.27 -10.28 -0.06
C LEU A 129 -2.98 -11.43 0.63
N ASN A 130 -4.09 -11.13 1.31
CA ASN A 130 -5.00 -12.11 1.90
C ASN A 130 -6.43 -11.82 1.45
N GLY A 131 -7.18 -12.87 1.12
CA GLY A 131 -8.54 -12.77 0.59
C GLY A 131 -8.61 -12.41 -0.91
N GLY A 132 -9.84 -12.28 -1.42
CA GLY A 132 -10.12 -12.08 -2.85
C GLY A 132 -9.84 -13.31 -3.71
N ASP A 133 -10.09 -13.18 -5.01
CA ASP A 133 -9.98 -14.26 -6.01
C ASP A 133 -8.67 -14.26 -6.82
N GLY A 134 -7.75 -13.35 -6.50
CA GLY A 134 -6.48 -13.18 -7.22
C GLY A 134 -6.54 -12.28 -8.45
N SER A 135 -7.71 -11.77 -8.84
CA SER A 135 -7.86 -10.90 -10.02
C SER A 135 -7.03 -9.62 -9.97
N LEU A 136 -6.68 -9.15 -8.78
CA LEU A 136 -5.82 -7.98 -8.57
C LEU A 136 -4.32 -8.29 -8.48
N ASP A 137 -3.92 -9.57 -8.42
CA ASP A 137 -2.50 -9.94 -8.26
C ASP A 137 -1.60 -9.35 -9.36
N PRO A 138 -2.01 -9.33 -10.66
CA PRO A 138 -1.21 -8.70 -11.70
C PRO A 138 -1.01 -7.20 -11.50
N LEU A 139 -2.00 -6.49 -10.93
CA LEU A 139 -1.88 -5.06 -10.61
C LEU A 139 -0.88 -4.84 -9.46
N PHE A 140 -0.94 -5.67 -8.41
CA PHE A 140 -0.01 -5.58 -7.29
C PHE A 140 1.41 -6.03 -7.67
N ALA A 141 1.58 -6.98 -8.60
CA ALA A 141 2.88 -7.42 -9.11
C ALA A 141 3.67 -6.28 -9.80
N LEU A 142 3.00 -5.23 -10.25
CA LEU A 142 3.68 -4.03 -10.75
C LEU A 142 4.45 -3.27 -9.67
N LEU A 143 4.14 -3.51 -8.39
CA LEU A 143 4.78 -2.86 -7.24
C LEU A 143 5.99 -3.65 -6.70
N GLY A 144 6.18 -4.88 -7.17
CA GLY A 144 7.24 -5.79 -6.74
C GLY A 144 6.75 -7.23 -6.55
N MET A 145 7.32 -7.94 -5.57
CA MET A 145 6.95 -9.31 -5.26
C MET A 145 5.58 -9.38 -4.58
N VAL A 146 4.68 -10.19 -5.11
CA VAL A 146 3.40 -10.52 -4.46
C VAL A 146 3.53 -11.83 -3.70
N VAL A 147 3.03 -11.86 -2.48
CA VAL A 147 2.95 -13.05 -1.62
C VAL A 147 1.49 -13.26 -1.24
N ARG A 148 0.85 -14.30 -1.78
CA ARG A 148 -0.49 -14.70 -1.32
C ARG A 148 -0.38 -15.43 0.00
N THR A 149 -1.31 -15.13 0.90
CA THR A 149 -1.38 -15.73 2.23
C THR A 149 -2.78 -16.26 2.48
N ASP A 150 -2.88 -17.38 3.21
CA ASP A 150 -4.14 -18.05 3.50
C ASP A 150 -4.71 -17.65 4.86
N SER A 151 -3.96 -16.88 5.64
CA SER A 151 -4.37 -16.44 6.98
C SER A 151 -3.88 -15.04 7.33
N GLU A 152 -4.55 -14.41 8.30
CA GLU A 152 -4.14 -13.14 8.90
C GLU A 152 -2.77 -13.27 9.61
N ALA A 153 -2.47 -14.43 10.18
CA ALA A 153 -1.19 -14.68 10.82
C ALA A 153 -0.04 -14.71 9.82
N GLU A 154 -0.22 -15.36 8.67
CA GLU A 154 0.77 -15.35 7.59
C GLU A 154 0.95 -13.95 7.01
N LEU A 155 -0.16 -13.23 6.77
CA LEU A 155 -0.11 -11.84 6.31
C LEU A 155 0.74 -10.99 7.27
N ALA A 156 0.51 -11.13 8.57
CA ALA A 156 1.27 -10.41 9.60
C ALA A 156 2.75 -10.82 9.62
N ALA A 157 3.07 -12.10 9.42
CA ALA A 157 4.44 -12.60 9.37
C ALA A 157 5.21 -12.01 8.17
N VAL A 158 4.62 -12.02 6.98
CA VAL A 158 5.22 -11.38 5.80
C VAL A 158 5.39 -9.88 6.03
N GLY A 159 4.39 -9.21 6.58
CA GLY A 159 4.44 -7.78 6.91
C GLY A 159 5.53 -7.43 7.91
N SER A 160 5.71 -8.24 8.94
CA SER A 160 6.80 -8.08 9.92
C SER A 160 8.18 -8.18 9.26
N LEU A 161 8.38 -9.20 8.43
CA LEU A 161 9.66 -9.40 7.73
C LEU A 161 9.93 -8.28 6.72
N ALA A 162 9.00 -8.03 5.83
CA ALA A 162 9.16 -7.05 4.75
C ALA A 162 9.14 -5.59 5.25
N GLY A 163 8.36 -5.30 6.29
CA GLY A 163 8.26 -3.97 6.88
C GLY A 163 9.46 -3.59 7.73
N ALA A 164 9.98 -4.52 8.52
CA ALA A 164 11.14 -4.27 9.38
C ALA A 164 12.49 -4.44 8.66
N GLY A 165 12.53 -5.25 7.59
CA GLY A 165 13.74 -5.55 6.83
C GLY A 165 14.59 -4.33 6.47
N PRO A 166 14.04 -3.27 5.86
CA PRO A 166 14.80 -2.07 5.54
C PRO A 166 15.45 -1.40 6.76
N ALA A 167 14.79 -1.41 7.91
CA ALA A 167 15.34 -0.85 9.15
C ALA A 167 16.50 -1.69 9.68
N TYR A 168 16.42 -3.02 9.59
CA TYR A 168 17.53 -3.90 9.96
C TYR A 168 18.74 -3.70 9.04
N VAL A 169 18.53 -3.60 7.73
CA VAL A 169 19.61 -3.30 6.77
C VAL A 169 20.26 -1.96 7.09
N ALA A 170 19.48 -0.92 7.31
CA ALA A 170 20.01 0.40 7.68
C ALA A 170 20.83 0.34 8.99
N ARG A 171 20.35 -0.42 9.98
CA ARG A 171 21.09 -0.62 11.25
C ARG A 171 22.40 -1.37 11.04
N PHE A 172 22.41 -2.37 10.15
CA PHE A 172 23.60 -3.12 9.80
C PHE A 172 24.63 -2.23 9.10
N VAL A 173 24.22 -1.42 8.11
CA VAL A 173 25.09 -0.45 7.42
C VAL A 173 25.70 0.53 8.42
N ALA A 174 24.90 1.08 9.32
CA ALA A 174 25.38 2.00 10.35
C ALA A 174 26.41 1.34 11.29
N ALA A 175 26.24 0.07 11.63
CA ALA A 175 27.20 -0.67 12.44
C ALA A 175 28.53 -0.90 11.69
N LEU A 176 28.51 -1.22 10.40
CA LEU A 176 29.70 -1.32 9.56
C LEU A 176 30.45 0.02 9.46
N ALA A 177 29.72 1.09 9.22
CA ALA A 177 30.28 2.44 9.16
C ALA A 177 31.00 2.82 10.47
N LYS A 178 30.35 2.56 11.60
CA LYS A 178 30.95 2.79 12.92
C LYS A 178 32.25 1.99 13.10
N ALA A 179 32.24 0.70 12.74
CA ALA A 179 33.42 -0.16 12.86
C ALA A 179 34.58 0.33 11.98
N GLY A 180 34.30 0.87 10.79
CA GLY A 180 35.32 1.50 9.94
C GLY A 180 35.92 2.75 10.54
N ALA A 181 35.10 3.63 11.12
CA ALA A 181 35.55 4.84 11.80
C ALA A 181 36.41 4.50 13.02
N GLU A 182 36.05 3.50 13.82
CA GLU A 182 36.83 3.01 14.96
C GLU A 182 38.21 2.47 14.57
N ARG A 183 38.37 2.08 13.29
CA ARG A 183 39.66 1.65 12.71
C ARG A 183 40.46 2.78 12.06
N GLY A 184 40.02 4.02 12.21
CA GLY A 184 40.71 5.22 11.75
C GLY A 184 40.32 5.72 10.36
N LEU A 185 39.29 5.20 9.74
CA LEU A 185 38.73 5.79 8.52
C LEU A 185 38.01 7.09 8.85
N ALA A 186 38.08 8.07 7.93
CA ALA A 186 37.24 9.26 8.04
C ALA A 186 35.76 8.83 7.99
N PRO A 187 34.87 9.45 8.83
CA PRO A 187 33.47 9.04 8.92
C PRO A 187 32.75 8.98 7.57
N GLU A 188 32.93 9.97 6.71
CA GLU A 188 32.31 10.06 5.39
C GLU A 188 32.77 8.92 4.46
N ILE A 189 34.02 8.50 4.56
CA ILE A 189 34.58 7.38 3.79
C ILE A 189 34.01 6.07 4.33
N SER A 190 33.95 5.94 5.65
CA SER A 190 33.41 4.76 6.32
C SER A 190 31.92 4.54 5.99
N ASP A 191 31.12 5.60 6.00
CA ASP A 191 29.71 5.57 5.62
C ASP A 191 29.52 5.10 4.18
N ARG A 192 30.31 5.65 3.24
CA ARG A 192 30.25 5.26 1.83
C ARG A 192 30.65 3.80 1.62
N ILE A 193 31.77 3.36 2.22
CA ILE A 193 32.20 1.96 2.11
C ILE A 193 31.13 1.02 2.65
N ALA A 194 30.54 1.33 3.81
CA ALA A 194 29.50 0.52 4.41
C ALA A 194 28.26 0.40 3.51
N LEU A 195 27.83 1.52 2.92
CA LEU A 195 26.69 1.55 2.01
C LEU A 195 26.94 0.73 0.73
N GLU A 196 28.06 0.98 0.05
CA GLU A 196 28.45 0.30 -1.20
C GLU A 196 28.74 -1.20 -1.00
N THR A 197 29.04 -1.64 0.23
CA THR A 197 29.28 -3.05 0.54
C THR A 197 27.97 -3.85 0.60
N VAL A 198 26.83 -3.18 0.84
CA VAL A 198 25.52 -3.83 1.08
C VAL A 198 24.55 -3.65 -0.09
N LEU A 199 24.70 -2.63 -0.93
CA LEU A 199 23.87 -2.33 -2.09
C LEU A 199 24.44 -2.95 -3.37
#